data_99fcb277c6ec14f067982c93ae99643a
#
_entry.id   99fcb277c6ec14f067982c93ae99643a
#
_cell.length_a   1.000
_cell.length_b   1.000
_cell.length_c   1.000
_cell.angle_alpha   90.00
_cell.angle_beta   90.00
_cell.angle_gamma   90.00
#
_symmetry.space_group_name_H-M   'P 1'
#
loop_
_entity.id
_entity.type
_entity.pdbx_description
1 polymer ?
#
loop_
_entity_poly.entity_id
_entity_poly.type
_entity_poly.pdbx_seq_one_letter_code
_entity_poly.pdbx_strand_id
1 'polypeptide(L)'
;MSPAAGAGSARPLLRLVEVEASDAERISTGVAELDRVLGGGLVPASLVLVSGDPGIGKSTLLLMALAAMSAGHKTLLVTGEESAAQVKLRADRLGGAADVHILAETNLDDVCATLEGERPEVAVIDSVQTLYAPELGSAPGSVAQVREAAARLLRVAKEHGIAIFLVGHVTKEGAVAGPRVLEHLVDCALHFEGDRYREHRVLRAVKNRFGSTNEIGVFEMTGAGLEGVANPSELFGRAHEDQPGSAVACALEGTRPILLEIQALVSPTDLAMPRRVGTGVDPKRLSMIVAVLGRHAGVALGSADVFVNVAGGLRIDEPGADLGIALAIASAARNQQVRTGVACFGEIGLTGRMRPASQSERRLAECAKLGFVEAIVPEGTEPRVKISLTAAETLRQAITAGLDASGSSTG
;
A
#
# COMPACT_ATOMS: atom_id res chain seq x y z
N MET A 1 35.46 33.86 -23.38
CA MET A 1 34.91 34.68 -22.29
C MET A 1 33.67 33.97 -21.76
N SER A 2 33.77 33.31 -20.62
CA SER A 2 32.63 32.70 -19.98
C SER A 2 31.67 33.79 -19.49
N PRO A 3 30.34 33.64 -19.63
CA PRO A 3 29.41 34.58 -19.02
C PRO A 3 29.46 34.42 -17.49
N ALA A 4 29.57 35.54 -16.82
CA ALA A 4 29.60 35.63 -15.37
C ALA A 4 28.33 35.02 -14.79
N ALA A 5 28.50 34.12 -13.80
CA ALA A 5 27.41 33.65 -12.97
C ALA A 5 26.61 34.83 -12.41
N GLY A 6 25.31 34.88 -12.72
CA GLY A 6 24.44 35.95 -12.26
C GLY A 6 24.43 36.00 -10.74
N ALA A 7 24.69 37.17 -10.19
CA ALA A 7 24.58 37.44 -8.76
C ALA A 7 23.16 37.14 -8.32
N GLY A 8 23.00 36.20 -7.38
CA GLY A 8 21.70 35.87 -6.81
C GLY A 8 21.02 37.10 -6.20
N SER A 9 19.79 37.42 -6.59
CA SER A 9 19.02 38.50 -5.97
C SER A 9 18.46 37.99 -4.61
N ALA A 10 18.73 38.79 -3.55
CA ALA A 10 18.14 38.51 -2.25
C ALA A 10 16.61 38.58 -2.34
N ARG A 11 15.93 37.56 -1.83
CA ARG A 11 14.45 37.54 -1.70
C ARG A 11 14.05 38.13 -0.33
N PRO A 12 12.95 38.87 -0.24
CA PRO A 12 12.46 39.39 1.03
C PRO A 12 12.13 38.25 2.00
N LEU A 13 12.45 38.43 3.28
CA LEU A 13 12.04 37.53 4.33
C LEU A 13 10.56 37.77 4.63
N LEU A 14 9.79 36.70 4.71
CA LEU A 14 8.39 36.70 5.17
C LEU A 14 8.34 36.17 6.59
N ARG A 15 7.50 36.76 7.44
CA ARG A 15 7.19 36.20 8.75
C ARG A 15 6.17 35.05 8.56
N LEU A 16 6.38 33.91 9.24
CA LEU A 16 5.50 32.76 9.11
C LEU A 16 4.01 33.08 9.37
N VAL A 17 3.75 34.02 10.30
CA VAL A 17 2.41 34.52 10.63
C VAL A 17 1.75 35.33 9.50
N GLU A 18 2.55 35.88 8.58
CA GLU A 18 2.09 36.66 7.43
C GLU A 18 1.93 35.80 6.17
N VAL A 19 2.38 34.55 6.23
CA VAL A 19 2.12 33.60 5.17
C VAL A 19 0.68 33.13 5.37
N GLU A 20 -0.22 33.63 4.52
CA GLU A 20 -1.54 33.01 4.41
C GLU A 20 -1.26 31.55 4.04
N ALA A 21 -1.45 30.66 5.01
CA ALA A 21 -1.75 29.27 4.70
C ALA A 21 -3.13 29.33 4.04
N SER A 22 -3.17 29.66 2.76
CA SER A 22 -4.22 29.08 1.94
C SER A 22 -4.09 27.59 2.24
N ASP A 23 -5.07 27.00 2.90
CA ASP A 23 -5.38 25.59 2.69
C ASP A 23 -5.46 25.49 1.18
N ALA A 24 -4.32 25.21 0.55
CA ALA A 24 -4.24 25.11 -0.89
C ALA A 24 -5.23 24.01 -1.19
N GLU A 25 -6.36 24.40 -1.73
CA GLU A 25 -7.49 23.52 -1.95
C GLU A 25 -6.93 22.36 -2.72
N ARG A 26 -6.92 21.17 -2.08
CA ARG A 26 -6.31 19.99 -2.67
C ARG A 26 -7.06 19.66 -3.96
N ILE A 27 -6.33 19.36 -4.99
CA ILE A 27 -6.92 18.93 -6.26
C ILE A 27 -7.32 17.46 -6.10
N SER A 28 -8.62 17.16 -6.17
CA SER A 28 -9.07 15.77 -6.23
C SER A 28 -8.61 15.12 -7.53
N THR A 29 -8.00 13.95 -7.42
CA THR A 29 -7.57 13.19 -8.60
C THR A 29 -8.73 12.50 -9.32
N GLY A 30 -9.94 12.54 -8.75
CA GLY A 30 -11.10 11.80 -9.24
C GLY A 30 -11.01 10.29 -8.97
N VAL A 31 -9.94 9.83 -8.32
CA VAL A 31 -9.72 8.43 -7.93
C VAL A 31 -9.66 8.38 -6.40
N ALA A 32 -10.77 7.99 -5.77
CA ALA A 32 -10.95 8.07 -4.31
C ALA A 32 -9.84 7.37 -3.49
N GLU A 33 -9.38 6.20 -3.94
CA GLU A 33 -8.32 5.46 -3.26
C GLU A 33 -6.93 6.11 -3.44
N LEU A 34 -6.69 6.85 -4.54
CA LEU A 34 -5.48 7.67 -4.71
C LEU A 34 -5.55 8.92 -3.83
N ASP A 35 -6.70 9.62 -3.80
CA ASP A 35 -6.92 10.78 -2.94
C ASP A 35 -6.74 10.43 -1.46
N ARG A 36 -7.22 9.25 -1.03
CA ARG A 36 -7.01 8.73 0.33
C ARG A 36 -5.53 8.67 0.69
N VAL A 37 -4.70 8.04 -0.15
CA VAL A 37 -3.27 7.86 0.12
C VAL A 37 -2.51 9.19 0.07
N LEU A 38 -2.95 10.13 -0.76
CA LEU A 38 -2.43 11.49 -0.80
C LEU A 38 -2.81 12.31 0.45
N GLY A 39 -3.82 11.87 1.21
CA GLY A 39 -4.33 12.56 2.39
C GLY A 39 -5.45 13.56 2.06
N GLY A 40 -6.27 13.24 1.05
CA GLY A 40 -7.44 14.00 0.62
C GLY A 40 -7.27 14.72 -0.73
N GLY A 41 -6.26 14.34 -1.52
CA GLY A 41 -6.01 14.89 -2.86
C GLY A 41 -4.61 15.43 -3.05
N LEU A 42 -4.32 15.87 -4.26
CA LEU A 42 -3.01 16.38 -4.69
C LEU A 42 -2.79 17.81 -4.20
N VAL A 43 -1.65 18.06 -3.60
CA VAL A 43 -1.28 19.40 -3.14
C VAL A 43 -0.65 20.18 -4.30
N PRO A 44 -1.11 21.41 -4.63
CA PRO A 44 -0.47 22.24 -5.63
C PRO A 44 1.02 22.47 -5.34
N ALA A 45 1.82 22.70 -6.37
CA ALA A 45 3.27 22.91 -6.27
C ALA A 45 4.00 21.74 -5.59
N SER A 46 3.49 20.50 -5.66
CA SER A 46 4.12 19.31 -5.08
C SER A 46 4.74 18.40 -6.14
N LEU A 47 5.76 17.66 -5.73
CA LEU A 47 6.36 16.58 -6.50
C LEU A 47 6.04 15.24 -5.82
N VAL A 48 5.26 14.39 -6.49
CA VAL A 48 4.79 13.10 -5.99
C VAL A 48 5.41 11.97 -6.81
N LEU A 49 6.22 11.12 -6.18
CA LEU A 49 6.77 9.92 -6.81
C LEU A 49 5.78 8.77 -6.70
N VAL A 50 5.49 8.11 -7.82
CA VAL A 50 4.74 6.84 -7.87
C VAL A 50 5.67 5.75 -8.37
N SER A 51 6.05 4.86 -7.48
CA SER A 51 7.00 3.77 -7.72
C SER A 51 6.32 2.40 -7.68
N GLY A 52 6.96 1.37 -8.22
CA GLY A 52 6.47 -0.01 -8.21
C GLY A 52 6.98 -0.80 -9.40
N ASP A 53 6.71 -2.10 -9.42
CA ASP A 53 7.17 -3.02 -10.46
C ASP A 53 6.66 -2.60 -11.86
N PRO A 54 7.42 -2.88 -12.94
CA PRO A 54 6.94 -2.69 -14.30
C PRO A 54 5.65 -3.48 -14.56
N GLY A 55 4.65 -2.85 -15.20
CA GLY A 55 3.37 -3.48 -15.50
C GLY A 55 2.39 -3.59 -14.32
N ILE A 56 2.69 -3.00 -13.15
CA ILE A 56 1.78 -3.02 -11.98
C ILE A 56 0.52 -2.15 -12.15
N GLY A 57 0.57 -1.16 -13.07
CA GLY A 57 -0.56 -0.26 -13.35
C GLY A 57 -0.30 1.23 -13.07
N LYS A 58 0.94 1.64 -12.75
CA LYS A 58 1.28 3.06 -12.45
C LYS A 58 0.79 4.04 -13.52
N SER A 59 1.21 3.81 -14.77
CA SER A 59 0.85 4.67 -15.91
C SER A 59 -0.65 4.65 -16.20
N THR A 60 -1.32 3.52 -15.94
CA THR A 60 -2.78 3.40 -16.07
C THR A 60 -3.49 4.25 -15.03
N LEU A 61 -3.12 4.12 -13.75
CA LEU A 61 -3.68 4.91 -12.65
C LEU A 61 -3.54 6.40 -12.90
N LEU A 62 -2.34 6.84 -13.28
CA LEU A 62 -2.07 8.28 -13.48
C LEU A 62 -2.75 8.83 -14.74
N LEU A 63 -2.89 8.04 -15.80
CA LEU A 63 -3.68 8.45 -16.97
C LEU A 63 -5.16 8.59 -16.63
N MET A 64 -5.73 7.68 -15.85
CA MET A 64 -7.12 7.78 -15.36
C MET A 64 -7.30 9.03 -14.48
N ALA A 65 -6.36 9.30 -13.59
CA ALA A 65 -6.38 10.50 -12.75
C ALA A 65 -6.29 11.80 -13.59
N LEU A 66 -5.38 11.86 -14.58
CA LEU A 66 -5.30 13.02 -15.49
C LEU A 66 -6.60 13.22 -16.27
N ALA A 67 -7.20 12.13 -16.77
CA ALA A 67 -8.46 12.19 -17.48
C ALA A 67 -9.61 12.72 -16.61
N ALA A 68 -9.68 12.28 -15.34
CA ALA A 68 -10.68 12.77 -14.40
C ALA A 68 -10.46 14.26 -14.04
N MET A 69 -9.22 14.67 -13.83
CA MET A 69 -8.87 16.06 -13.51
C MET A 69 -9.03 17.02 -14.70
N SER A 70 -8.89 16.53 -15.95
CA SER A 70 -8.94 17.39 -17.14
C SER A 70 -10.28 18.11 -17.35
N ALA A 71 -11.35 17.67 -16.68
CA ALA A 71 -12.65 18.36 -16.71
C ALA A 71 -12.62 19.73 -16.02
N GLY A 72 -11.70 19.99 -15.11
CA GLY A 72 -11.61 21.25 -14.36
C GLY A 72 -10.22 21.86 -14.28
N HIS A 73 -9.17 21.15 -14.72
CA HIS A 73 -7.79 21.55 -14.61
C HIS A 73 -7.05 21.33 -15.93
N LYS A 74 -6.10 22.20 -16.24
CA LYS A 74 -5.17 21.99 -17.36
C LYS A 74 -4.17 20.88 -16.97
N THR A 75 -4.24 19.74 -17.68
CA THR A 75 -3.42 18.56 -17.41
C THR A 75 -2.45 18.27 -18.55
N LEU A 76 -1.26 17.73 -18.20
CA LEU A 76 -0.22 17.37 -19.17
C LEU A 76 0.36 15.98 -18.82
N LEU A 77 0.44 15.11 -19.81
CA LEU A 77 1.24 13.88 -19.76
C LEU A 77 2.51 14.06 -20.58
N VAL A 78 3.65 13.97 -19.92
CA VAL A 78 4.97 13.85 -20.58
C VAL A 78 5.32 12.36 -20.62
N THR A 79 5.55 11.82 -21.81
CA THR A 79 5.92 10.42 -22.02
C THR A 79 7.27 10.31 -22.70
N GLY A 80 8.17 9.54 -22.11
CA GLY A 80 9.47 9.19 -22.68
C GLY A 80 9.56 7.72 -23.13
N GLU A 81 8.54 6.90 -22.82
CA GLU A 81 8.53 5.46 -23.14
C GLU A 81 7.58 5.11 -24.28
N GLU A 82 6.47 5.82 -24.38
CA GLU A 82 5.42 5.55 -25.35
C GLU A 82 5.23 6.73 -26.32
N SER A 83 4.90 6.44 -27.56
CA SER A 83 4.48 7.47 -28.49
C SER A 83 3.06 8.02 -28.14
N ALA A 84 2.74 9.23 -28.59
CA ALA A 84 1.41 9.80 -28.39
C ALA A 84 0.28 8.89 -28.92
N ALA A 85 0.50 8.17 -30.01
CA ALA A 85 -0.46 7.22 -30.56
C ALA A 85 -0.69 6.00 -29.64
N GLN A 86 0.35 5.47 -29.00
CA GLN A 86 0.25 4.37 -28.04
C GLN A 86 -0.51 4.80 -26.79
N VAL A 87 -0.20 5.99 -26.27
CA VAL A 87 -0.95 6.57 -25.14
C VAL A 87 -2.42 6.78 -25.50
N LYS A 88 -2.72 7.26 -26.72
CA LYS A 88 -4.11 7.42 -27.19
C LYS A 88 -4.86 6.09 -27.23
N LEU A 89 -4.26 5.03 -27.77
CA LEU A 89 -4.87 3.69 -27.77
C LEU A 89 -5.16 3.19 -26.35
N ARG A 90 -4.27 3.47 -25.40
CA ARG A 90 -4.49 3.13 -23.98
C ARG A 90 -5.62 3.96 -23.38
N ALA A 91 -5.64 5.27 -23.63
CA ALA A 91 -6.68 6.17 -23.17
C ALA A 91 -8.07 5.74 -23.67
N ASP A 92 -8.20 5.40 -24.94
CA ASP A 92 -9.46 4.96 -25.55
C ASP A 92 -10.02 3.69 -24.86
N ARG A 93 -9.14 2.76 -24.50
CA ARG A 93 -9.52 1.56 -23.73
C ARG A 93 -10.01 1.88 -22.32
N LEU A 94 -9.53 2.97 -21.73
CA LEU A 94 -9.87 3.41 -20.37
C LEU A 94 -11.10 4.35 -20.32
N GLY A 95 -11.86 4.46 -21.40
CA GLY A 95 -13.03 5.34 -21.48
C GLY A 95 -12.76 6.71 -22.09
N GLY A 96 -11.55 6.93 -22.62
CA GLY A 96 -11.12 8.17 -23.25
C GLY A 96 -10.46 9.15 -22.28
N ALA A 97 -9.63 10.05 -22.82
CA ALA A 97 -9.01 11.15 -22.10
C ALA A 97 -9.03 12.39 -22.99
N ALA A 98 -10.23 12.96 -23.20
CA ALA A 98 -10.49 13.92 -24.26
C ALA A 98 -9.59 15.18 -24.16
N ASP A 99 -9.37 15.73 -22.97
CA ASP A 99 -8.70 17.01 -22.75
C ASP A 99 -7.32 16.91 -22.08
N VAL A 100 -6.70 15.71 -22.04
CA VAL A 100 -5.34 15.54 -21.54
C VAL A 100 -4.34 15.95 -22.63
N HIS A 101 -3.52 16.95 -22.35
CA HIS A 101 -2.42 17.34 -23.25
C HIS A 101 -1.30 16.28 -23.15
N ILE A 102 -0.61 16.04 -24.26
CA ILE A 102 0.49 15.07 -24.31
C ILE A 102 1.75 15.70 -24.93
N LEU A 103 2.89 15.42 -24.33
CA LEU A 103 4.21 15.73 -24.84
C LEU A 103 5.06 14.46 -24.89
N ALA A 104 5.44 14.02 -26.08
CA ALA A 104 6.38 12.89 -26.27
C ALA A 104 7.81 13.44 -26.36
N GLU A 105 8.51 13.57 -25.22
CA GLU A 105 9.82 14.18 -25.12
C GLU A 105 10.64 13.54 -23.99
N THR A 106 11.95 13.45 -24.19
CA THR A 106 12.91 12.93 -23.20
C THR A 106 13.99 13.94 -22.80
N ASN A 107 14.19 15.01 -23.59
CA ASN A 107 15.11 16.07 -23.24
C ASN A 107 14.54 16.88 -22.05
N LEU A 108 15.27 16.90 -20.95
CA LEU A 108 14.82 17.56 -19.72
C LEU A 108 14.68 19.09 -19.89
N ASP A 109 15.51 19.73 -20.74
CA ASP A 109 15.42 21.17 -21.01
C ASP A 109 14.11 21.52 -21.70
N ASP A 110 13.74 20.74 -22.73
CA ASP A 110 12.50 20.94 -23.48
C ASP A 110 11.27 20.65 -22.64
N VAL A 111 11.33 19.62 -21.78
CA VAL A 111 10.26 19.30 -20.81
C VAL A 111 10.08 20.46 -19.82
N CYS A 112 11.15 20.97 -19.22
CA CYS A 112 11.06 22.09 -18.28
C CYS A 112 10.53 23.36 -18.98
N ALA A 113 11.05 23.70 -20.15
CA ALA A 113 10.58 24.87 -20.92
C ALA A 113 9.08 24.77 -21.27
N THR A 114 8.61 23.57 -21.61
CA THR A 114 7.18 23.34 -21.87
C THR A 114 6.34 23.52 -20.61
N LEU A 115 6.76 22.96 -19.47
CA LEU A 115 6.06 23.14 -18.20
C LEU A 115 5.99 24.61 -17.78
N GLU A 116 7.08 25.37 -17.95
CA GLU A 116 7.16 26.81 -17.64
C GLU A 116 6.28 27.66 -18.59
N GLY A 117 6.24 27.30 -19.87
CA GLY A 117 5.46 28.01 -20.88
C GLY A 117 3.96 27.72 -20.80
N GLU A 118 3.60 26.46 -20.75
CA GLU A 118 2.22 26.00 -20.78
C GLU A 118 1.51 26.06 -19.42
N ARG A 119 2.26 26.00 -18.32
CA ARG A 119 1.79 26.09 -16.93
C ARG A 119 0.56 25.21 -16.67
N PRO A 120 0.65 23.88 -16.90
CA PRO A 120 -0.42 23.00 -16.49
C PRO A 120 -0.58 23.03 -14.97
N GLU A 121 -1.79 22.83 -14.44
CA GLU A 121 -1.99 22.71 -13.00
C GLU A 121 -1.48 21.38 -12.48
N VAL A 122 -1.63 20.32 -13.30
CA VAL A 122 -1.16 18.95 -12.99
C VAL A 122 -0.39 18.38 -14.18
N ALA A 123 0.78 17.83 -13.90
CA ALA A 123 1.58 17.11 -14.89
C ALA A 123 1.93 15.69 -14.40
N VAL A 124 2.05 14.75 -15.33
CA VAL A 124 2.60 13.41 -15.10
C VAL A 124 3.82 13.24 -15.98
N ILE A 125 4.93 12.77 -15.41
CA ILE A 125 6.17 12.44 -16.12
C ILE A 125 6.33 10.92 -16.10
N ASP A 126 6.20 10.26 -17.25
CA ASP A 126 6.25 8.80 -17.42
C ASP A 126 7.33 8.39 -18.45
N SER A 127 8.54 8.03 -17.99
CA SER A 127 9.06 7.93 -16.62
C SER A 127 10.28 8.83 -16.39
N VAL A 128 10.65 9.02 -15.12
CA VAL A 128 11.87 9.80 -14.78
C VAL A 128 13.14 9.17 -15.31
N GLN A 129 13.15 7.86 -15.52
CA GLN A 129 14.32 7.13 -16.03
C GLN A 129 14.60 7.41 -17.51
N THR A 130 13.64 7.86 -18.28
CA THR A 130 13.79 8.16 -19.70
C THR A 130 14.28 9.58 -19.96
N LEU A 131 14.08 10.47 -18.98
CA LEU A 131 14.58 11.85 -19.10
C LEU A 131 16.10 11.93 -19.06
N TYR A 132 16.66 12.83 -19.84
CA TYR A 132 18.08 13.12 -19.80
C TYR A 132 18.38 14.61 -19.88
N ALA A 133 19.36 15.05 -19.09
CA ALA A 133 19.96 16.36 -19.15
C ALA A 133 21.21 16.29 -20.02
N PRO A 134 21.26 17.00 -21.16
CA PRO A 134 22.37 16.89 -22.12
C PRO A 134 23.75 17.27 -21.54
N GLU A 135 23.76 18.17 -20.55
CA GLU A 135 24.96 18.62 -19.85
C GLU A 135 25.63 17.56 -18.97
N LEU A 136 24.89 16.52 -18.59
CA LEU A 136 25.42 15.40 -17.81
C LEU A 136 25.92 14.31 -18.76
N GLY A 137 27.19 14.00 -18.77
CA GLY A 137 27.78 12.98 -19.61
C GLY A 137 27.39 11.53 -19.28
N SER A 138 26.43 11.32 -18.37
CA SER A 138 25.96 10.00 -17.94
C SER A 138 24.72 9.55 -18.74
N ALA A 139 24.56 8.22 -18.90
CA ALA A 139 23.42 7.65 -19.62
C ALA A 139 22.07 7.97 -18.95
N PRO A 140 20.97 8.04 -19.74
CA PRO A 140 19.62 8.13 -19.19
C PRO A 140 19.36 7.00 -18.16
N GLY A 141 18.57 7.30 -17.12
CA GLY A 141 18.29 6.34 -16.04
C GLY A 141 19.40 6.17 -15.01
N SER A 142 20.59 6.74 -15.22
CA SER A 142 21.64 6.76 -14.19
C SER A 142 21.24 7.58 -12.97
N VAL A 143 21.86 7.32 -11.80
CA VAL A 143 21.58 8.05 -10.56
C VAL A 143 21.73 9.56 -10.73
N ALA A 144 22.74 10.02 -11.48
CA ALA A 144 23.00 11.43 -11.72
C ALA A 144 21.84 12.06 -12.53
N GLN A 145 21.46 11.44 -13.64
CA GLN A 145 20.36 11.91 -14.51
C GLN A 145 19.03 11.98 -13.75
N VAL A 146 18.67 10.91 -13.03
CA VAL A 146 17.41 10.82 -12.30
C VAL A 146 17.34 11.85 -11.17
N ARG A 147 18.47 12.12 -10.48
CA ARG A 147 18.54 13.16 -9.45
C ARG A 147 18.40 14.56 -10.03
N GLU A 148 19.09 14.83 -11.14
CA GLU A 148 19.00 16.13 -11.81
C GLU A 148 17.58 16.39 -12.32
N ALA A 149 16.97 15.40 -12.98
CA ALA A 149 15.59 15.51 -13.44
C ALA A 149 14.63 15.82 -12.30
N ALA A 150 14.71 15.09 -11.19
CA ALA A 150 13.84 15.34 -10.03
C ALA A 150 14.10 16.72 -9.40
N ALA A 151 15.35 17.16 -9.29
CA ALA A 151 15.70 18.47 -8.72
C ALA A 151 15.17 19.63 -9.57
N ARG A 152 15.27 19.54 -10.90
CA ARG A 152 14.77 20.56 -11.83
C ARG A 152 13.24 20.57 -11.86
N LEU A 153 12.61 19.40 -11.94
CA LEU A 153 11.14 19.30 -11.90
C LEU A 153 10.57 19.82 -10.57
N LEU A 154 11.22 19.55 -9.44
CA LEU A 154 10.81 20.11 -8.14
C LEU A 154 10.89 21.64 -8.14
N ARG A 155 11.94 22.22 -8.75
CA ARG A 155 12.07 23.69 -8.87
C ARG A 155 10.93 24.26 -9.71
N VAL A 156 10.69 23.70 -10.88
CA VAL A 156 9.60 24.11 -11.78
C VAL A 156 8.25 23.99 -11.07
N ALA A 157 8.00 22.87 -10.38
CA ALA A 157 6.79 22.66 -9.59
C ALA A 157 6.57 23.81 -8.57
N LYS A 158 7.60 24.14 -7.78
CA LYS A 158 7.53 25.17 -6.73
C LYS A 158 7.43 26.60 -7.28
N GLU A 159 8.11 26.89 -8.39
CA GLU A 159 8.14 28.24 -8.97
C GLU A 159 6.85 28.58 -9.74
N HIS A 160 6.23 27.57 -10.35
CA HIS A 160 5.05 27.77 -11.20
C HIS A 160 3.74 27.22 -10.63
N GLY A 161 3.76 26.65 -9.42
CA GLY A 161 2.55 26.14 -8.77
C GLY A 161 2.04 24.81 -9.34
N ILE A 162 2.87 24.09 -10.13
CA ILE A 162 2.48 22.88 -10.84
C ILE A 162 2.59 21.68 -9.89
N ALA A 163 1.53 20.86 -9.78
CA ALA A 163 1.60 19.58 -9.12
C ALA A 163 2.10 18.51 -10.11
N ILE A 164 3.20 17.82 -9.78
CA ILE A 164 3.83 16.87 -10.70
C ILE A 164 3.84 15.47 -10.10
N PHE A 165 3.25 14.50 -10.81
CA PHE A 165 3.49 13.08 -10.58
C PHE A 165 4.70 12.61 -11.38
N LEU A 166 5.59 11.90 -10.72
CA LEU A 166 6.80 11.34 -11.28
C LEU A 166 6.73 9.82 -11.23
N VAL A 167 6.68 9.15 -12.37
CA VAL A 167 6.69 7.68 -12.44
C VAL A 167 8.11 7.17 -12.31
N GLY A 168 8.32 6.21 -11.40
CA GLY A 168 9.59 5.53 -11.19
C GLY A 168 9.46 4.02 -11.23
N HIS A 169 10.37 3.32 -11.91
CA HIS A 169 10.42 1.86 -11.92
C HIS A 169 11.37 1.33 -10.87
N VAL A 170 10.97 0.28 -10.14
CA VAL A 170 11.85 -0.45 -9.22
C VAL A 170 12.75 -1.36 -10.05
N THR A 171 14.06 -1.24 -9.88
CA THR A 171 15.02 -2.13 -10.54
C THR A 171 15.61 -3.09 -9.52
N LYS A 172 15.63 -4.37 -9.85
CA LYS A 172 16.22 -5.43 -9.02
C LYS A 172 17.76 -5.45 -9.06
N GLU A 173 18.37 -4.80 -10.04
CA GLU A 173 19.83 -4.80 -10.25
C GLU A 173 20.36 -3.37 -10.38
N GLY A 174 21.41 -3.06 -9.63
CA GLY A 174 22.01 -1.77 -9.32
C GLY A 174 22.51 -0.85 -10.44
N ALA A 175 22.19 -1.06 -11.71
CA ALA A 175 22.63 -0.21 -12.83
C ALA A 175 21.72 0.99 -13.12
N VAL A 176 20.43 0.90 -12.78
CA VAL A 176 19.45 1.98 -12.97
C VAL A 176 19.03 2.53 -11.60
N ALA A 177 18.94 3.86 -11.47
CA ALA A 177 18.53 4.49 -10.22
C ALA A 177 17.13 4.04 -9.79
N GLY A 178 17.07 3.33 -8.68
CA GLY A 178 15.80 2.92 -8.07
C GLY A 178 15.11 4.09 -7.35
N PRO A 179 13.82 3.95 -7.00
CA PRO A 179 13.01 4.99 -6.36
C PRO A 179 13.60 5.53 -5.06
N ARG A 180 14.34 4.74 -4.30
CA ARG A 180 14.98 5.16 -3.02
C ARG A 180 15.87 6.39 -3.16
N VAL A 181 16.47 6.60 -4.35
CA VAL A 181 17.29 7.79 -4.63
C VAL A 181 16.45 9.06 -4.64
N LEU A 182 15.17 8.96 -5.03
CA LEU A 182 14.24 10.08 -5.18
C LEU A 182 13.40 10.36 -3.93
N GLU A 183 13.21 9.36 -3.05
CA GLU A 183 12.35 9.50 -1.86
C GLU A 183 12.71 10.72 -0.98
N HIS A 184 14.00 11.07 -0.92
CA HIS A 184 14.44 12.23 -0.14
C HIS A 184 14.16 13.57 -0.84
N LEU A 185 14.08 13.59 -2.17
CA LEU A 185 13.89 14.79 -2.98
C LEU A 185 12.41 15.16 -3.14
N VAL A 186 11.53 14.19 -3.23
CA VAL A 186 10.09 14.41 -3.45
C VAL A 186 9.35 14.79 -2.18
N ASP A 187 8.20 15.44 -2.33
CA ASP A 187 7.32 15.79 -1.20
C ASP A 187 6.49 14.60 -0.71
N CYS A 188 6.04 13.76 -1.63
CA CYS A 188 5.31 12.53 -1.36
C CYS A 188 5.90 11.38 -2.20
N ALA A 189 6.04 10.20 -1.61
CA ALA A 189 6.46 8.98 -2.30
C ALA A 189 5.43 7.89 -2.05
N LEU A 190 4.84 7.40 -3.13
CA LEU A 190 3.88 6.33 -3.15
C LEU A 190 4.52 5.08 -3.76
N HIS A 191 4.23 3.93 -3.17
CA HIS A 191 4.68 2.64 -3.68
C HIS A 191 3.49 1.77 -4.06
N PHE A 192 3.47 1.27 -5.29
CA PHE A 192 2.42 0.42 -5.82
C PHE A 192 2.88 -1.03 -5.73
N GLU A 193 2.20 -1.80 -4.90
CA GLU A 193 2.48 -3.21 -4.58
C GLU A 193 1.43 -4.12 -5.22
N GLY A 194 1.81 -5.35 -5.51
CA GLY A 194 0.89 -6.38 -5.99
C GLY A 194 1.60 -7.42 -6.83
N ASP A 195 0.92 -8.52 -7.09
CA ASP A 195 1.39 -9.59 -7.96
C ASP A 195 0.71 -9.44 -9.33
N ARG A 196 1.47 -9.63 -10.42
CA ARG A 196 0.93 -9.58 -11.81
C ARG A 196 -0.15 -10.61 -12.08
N TYR A 197 -0.14 -11.69 -11.30
CA TYR A 197 -1.10 -12.80 -11.43
C TYR A 197 -2.33 -12.64 -10.54
N ARG A 198 -2.40 -11.56 -9.74
CA ARG A 198 -3.53 -11.26 -8.87
C ARG A 198 -4.27 -10.04 -9.37
N GLU A 199 -5.57 -9.98 -9.11
CA GLU A 199 -6.43 -8.89 -9.56
C GLU A 199 -6.21 -7.62 -8.72
N HIS A 200 -5.76 -7.76 -7.46
CA HIS A 200 -5.67 -6.65 -6.51
C HIS A 200 -4.28 -6.01 -6.46
N ARG A 201 -4.29 -4.70 -6.26
CA ARG A 201 -3.11 -3.84 -6.12
C ARG A 201 -3.28 -2.96 -4.90
N VAL A 202 -2.18 -2.69 -4.19
CA VAL A 202 -2.16 -1.82 -3.02
C VAL A 202 -1.21 -0.65 -3.28
N LEU A 203 -1.68 0.56 -3.07
CA LEU A 203 -0.89 1.78 -3.12
C LEU A 203 -0.62 2.24 -1.70
N ARG A 204 0.66 2.41 -1.34
CA ARG A 204 1.09 2.86 0.00
C ARG A 204 1.83 4.18 -0.07
N ALA A 205 1.63 5.05 0.90
CA ALA A 205 2.50 6.18 1.11
C ALA A 205 3.75 5.73 1.90
N VAL A 206 4.93 5.83 1.27
CA VAL A 206 6.23 5.60 1.92
C VAL A 206 6.72 6.89 2.59
N LYS A 207 6.39 8.04 2.00
CA LYS A 207 6.66 9.38 2.51
C LYS A 207 5.50 10.30 2.12
N ASN A 208 5.05 11.13 3.05
CA ASN A 208 4.06 12.16 2.76
C ASN A 208 4.29 13.37 3.68
N ARG A 209 4.73 14.51 3.12
CA ARG A 209 4.91 15.75 3.88
C ARG A 209 3.60 16.45 4.22
N PHE A 210 2.53 16.07 3.53
CA PHE A 210 1.23 16.74 3.60
C PHE A 210 0.15 15.91 4.30
N GLY A 211 0.51 14.71 4.77
CA GLY A 211 -0.44 13.81 5.40
C GLY A 211 0.21 12.58 6.05
N SER A 212 -0.63 11.66 6.46
CA SER A 212 -0.19 10.40 7.06
C SER A 212 0.44 9.47 6.01
N THR A 213 1.48 8.74 6.40
CA THR A 213 2.03 7.63 5.63
C THR A 213 1.33 6.30 5.93
N ASN A 214 0.33 6.33 6.82
CA ASN A 214 -0.37 5.13 7.26
C ASN A 214 -1.60 4.79 6.40
N GLU A 215 -1.92 5.59 5.37
CA GLU A 215 -3.07 5.30 4.52
C GLU A 215 -2.67 4.41 3.34
N ILE A 216 -3.60 3.51 2.97
CA ILE A 216 -3.48 2.69 1.77
C ILE A 216 -4.66 2.88 0.83
N GLY A 217 -4.40 2.75 -0.45
CA GLY A 217 -5.41 2.61 -1.51
C GLY A 217 -5.41 1.17 -2.02
N VAL A 218 -6.59 0.58 -2.15
CA VAL A 218 -6.76 -0.77 -2.69
C VAL A 218 -7.46 -0.67 -4.03
N PHE A 219 -6.92 -1.33 -5.03
CA PHE A 219 -7.41 -1.32 -6.40
C PHE A 219 -7.57 -2.74 -6.92
N GLU A 220 -8.55 -2.92 -7.79
CA GLU A 220 -8.72 -4.11 -8.62
C GLU A 220 -8.35 -3.77 -10.06
N MET A 221 -7.60 -4.67 -10.72
CA MET A 221 -7.26 -4.52 -12.13
C MET A 221 -8.36 -5.16 -12.98
N THR A 222 -9.10 -4.35 -13.71
CA THR A 222 -10.17 -4.79 -14.61
C THR A 222 -9.79 -4.56 -16.08
N GLY A 223 -10.63 -5.01 -16.99
CA GLY A 223 -10.48 -4.71 -18.42
C GLY A 223 -10.62 -3.21 -18.75
N ALA A 224 -11.30 -2.44 -17.89
CA ALA A 224 -11.50 -1.00 -18.02
C ALA A 224 -10.43 -0.16 -17.28
N GLY A 225 -9.48 -0.80 -16.61
CA GLY A 225 -8.40 -0.14 -15.86
C GLY A 225 -8.35 -0.52 -14.40
N LEU A 226 -7.99 0.44 -13.55
CA LEU A 226 -7.89 0.26 -12.10
C LEU A 226 -9.14 0.81 -11.42
N GLU A 227 -9.89 -0.04 -10.77
CA GLU A 227 -11.06 0.32 -9.98
C GLU A 227 -10.71 0.35 -8.49
N GLY A 228 -11.09 1.43 -7.80
CA GLY A 228 -10.86 1.55 -6.37
C GLY A 228 -11.78 0.62 -5.57
N VAL A 229 -11.21 -0.17 -4.66
CA VAL A 229 -11.95 -1.07 -3.77
C VAL A 229 -12.38 -0.31 -2.52
N ALA A 230 -13.61 0.15 -2.49
CA ALA A 230 -14.14 0.94 -1.37
C ALA A 230 -14.20 0.13 -0.06
N ASN A 231 -14.40 -1.17 -0.12
CA ASN A 231 -14.46 -2.05 1.04
C ASN A 231 -13.60 -3.31 0.88
N PRO A 232 -12.27 -3.22 1.12
CA PRO A 232 -11.38 -4.38 1.00
C PRO A 232 -11.76 -5.55 1.91
N SER A 233 -12.37 -5.28 3.07
CA SER A 233 -12.79 -6.34 3.99
C SER A 233 -13.89 -7.25 3.40
N GLU A 234 -14.75 -6.72 2.52
CA GLU A 234 -15.73 -7.55 1.81
C GLU A 234 -15.06 -8.51 0.83
N LEU A 235 -13.96 -8.08 0.26
CA LEU A 235 -13.22 -8.84 -0.71
C LEU A 235 -12.38 -9.95 -0.05
N PHE A 236 -11.73 -9.64 1.06
CA PHE A 236 -10.75 -10.53 1.70
C PHE A 236 -11.31 -11.29 2.91
N GLY A 237 -12.42 -10.84 3.48
CA GLY A 237 -13.04 -11.44 4.68
C GLY A 237 -14.24 -12.34 4.40
N ARG A 238 -14.88 -12.23 3.22
CA ARG A 238 -16.05 -13.07 2.86
C ARG A 238 -15.71 -14.46 2.33
N ALA A 239 -14.47 -14.68 1.93
CA ALA A 239 -14.02 -15.98 1.40
C ALA A 239 -13.76 -17.01 2.50
N HIS A 240 -14.19 -16.74 3.77
CA HIS A 240 -13.99 -17.68 4.87
C HIS A 240 -14.75 -18.97 4.63
N GLU A 241 -14.01 -20.02 4.37
CA GLU A 241 -14.52 -21.38 4.36
C GLU A 241 -14.48 -21.92 5.79
N ASP A 242 -15.63 -22.41 6.29
CA ASP A 242 -15.72 -23.07 7.60
C ASP A 242 -14.98 -24.42 7.57
N GLN A 243 -13.65 -24.37 7.43
CA GLN A 243 -12.77 -25.52 7.36
C GLN A 243 -11.62 -25.40 8.36
N PRO A 244 -11.07 -26.54 8.84
CA PRO A 244 -9.85 -26.52 9.64
C PRO A 244 -8.71 -25.84 8.91
N GLY A 245 -8.01 -24.95 9.61
CA GLY A 245 -6.89 -24.19 9.06
C GLY A 245 -7.25 -22.80 8.56
N SER A 246 -8.52 -22.37 8.65
CA SER A 246 -8.93 -21.01 8.29
C SER A 246 -9.33 -20.21 9.53
N ALA A 247 -8.96 -18.92 9.58
CA ALA A 247 -9.36 -17.96 10.60
C ALA A 247 -9.50 -16.56 10.00
N VAL A 248 -10.44 -15.74 10.50
CA VAL A 248 -10.58 -14.35 10.08
C VAL A 248 -9.98 -13.41 11.12
N ALA A 249 -8.95 -12.67 10.70
CA ALA A 249 -8.31 -11.65 11.51
C ALA A 249 -8.73 -10.24 11.06
N CYS A 250 -8.92 -9.34 12.03
CA CYS A 250 -9.04 -7.92 11.75
C CYS A 250 -7.67 -7.25 11.93
N ALA A 251 -6.96 -7.02 10.84
CA ALA A 251 -5.70 -6.29 10.80
C ALA A 251 -5.93 -4.79 10.59
N LEU A 252 -4.93 -3.97 10.89
CA LEU A 252 -4.88 -2.56 10.50
C LEU A 252 -3.85 -2.37 9.41
N GLU A 253 -4.28 -1.78 8.34
CA GLU A 253 -3.41 -1.22 7.33
C GLU A 253 -3.48 0.30 7.43
N GLY A 254 -2.47 0.86 8.11
CA GLY A 254 -2.50 2.26 8.50
C GLY A 254 -3.57 2.57 9.52
N THR A 255 -4.56 3.35 9.13
CA THR A 255 -5.73 3.66 9.97
C THR A 255 -6.97 2.84 9.59
N ARG A 256 -6.89 2.03 8.53
CA ARG A 256 -7.99 1.28 7.96
C ARG A 256 -8.03 -0.15 8.52
N PRO A 257 -9.09 -0.54 9.25
CA PRO A 257 -9.28 -1.94 9.59
C PRO A 257 -9.66 -2.74 8.35
N ILE A 258 -9.05 -3.91 8.19
CA ILE A 258 -9.32 -4.84 7.10
C ILE A 258 -9.48 -6.23 7.68
N LEU A 259 -10.58 -6.88 7.35
CA LEU A 259 -10.79 -8.28 7.66
C LEU A 259 -10.10 -9.14 6.60
N LEU A 260 -9.31 -10.07 7.06
CA LEU A 260 -8.47 -10.93 6.22
C LEU A 260 -8.66 -12.39 6.63
N GLU A 261 -8.91 -13.24 5.66
CA GLU A 261 -8.80 -14.67 5.88
C GLU A 261 -7.33 -15.08 5.93
N ILE A 262 -6.97 -15.82 6.97
CA ILE A 262 -5.65 -16.42 7.13
C ILE A 262 -5.82 -17.92 7.06
N GLN A 263 -5.13 -18.56 6.11
CA GLN A 263 -5.14 -19.98 5.89
C GLN A 263 -3.83 -20.60 6.36
N ALA A 264 -3.89 -21.71 7.05
CA ALA A 264 -2.72 -22.46 7.50
C ALA A 264 -2.84 -23.95 7.13
N LEU A 265 -1.70 -24.53 6.79
CA LEU A 265 -1.53 -25.97 6.62
C LEU A 265 -0.42 -26.44 7.54
N VAL A 266 -0.72 -27.48 8.31
CA VAL A 266 0.25 -28.15 9.18
C VAL A 266 0.37 -29.60 8.70
N SER A 267 1.56 -30.01 8.31
CA SER A 267 1.83 -31.36 7.80
C SER A 267 3.00 -31.98 8.53
N PRO A 268 2.90 -33.23 9.01
CA PRO A 268 4.03 -33.96 9.58
C PRO A 268 5.21 -33.96 8.63
N THR A 269 6.44 -33.89 9.17
CA THR A 269 7.66 -33.94 8.38
C THR A 269 8.77 -34.70 9.10
N ASP A 270 9.56 -35.44 8.33
CA ASP A 270 10.76 -36.13 8.83
C ASP A 270 12.03 -35.28 8.67
N LEU A 271 11.89 -34.03 8.21
CA LEU A 271 13.03 -33.13 8.07
C LEU A 271 13.58 -32.75 9.45
N ALA A 272 14.91 -32.78 9.58
CA ALA A 272 15.58 -32.32 10.80
C ALA A 272 15.27 -30.86 11.16
N MET A 273 14.98 -30.03 10.16
CA MET A 273 14.52 -28.66 10.31
C MET A 273 13.16 -28.50 9.57
N PRO A 274 12.05 -28.55 10.28
CA PRO A 274 10.75 -28.33 9.69
C PRO A 274 10.60 -26.96 9.05
N ARG A 275 9.92 -26.89 7.91
CA ARG A 275 9.75 -25.64 7.14
C ARG A 275 8.73 -24.72 7.79
N ARG A 276 9.00 -23.42 7.74
CA ARG A 276 8.10 -22.35 8.17
C ARG A 276 7.97 -21.38 6.98
N VAL A 277 6.87 -21.46 6.25
CA VAL A 277 6.66 -20.69 5.02
C VAL A 277 5.43 -19.82 5.20
N GLY A 278 5.61 -18.51 5.02
CA GLY A 278 4.52 -17.52 5.08
C GLY A 278 4.40 -16.76 3.75
N THR A 279 3.22 -16.71 3.20
CA THR A 279 2.84 -15.78 2.14
C THR A 279 2.00 -14.68 2.76
N GLY A 280 2.45 -13.42 2.65
CA GLY A 280 1.80 -12.29 3.29
C GLY A 280 2.13 -12.11 4.79
N VAL A 281 3.00 -12.93 5.36
CA VAL A 281 3.44 -12.86 6.76
C VAL A 281 4.96 -12.82 6.83
N ASP A 282 5.51 -11.99 7.72
CA ASP A 282 6.96 -11.94 7.94
C ASP A 282 7.48 -13.29 8.49
N PRO A 283 8.53 -13.89 7.90
CA PRO A 283 9.04 -15.19 8.32
C PRO A 283 9.52 -15.25 9.76
N LYS A 284 10.07 -14.17 10.30
CA LYS A 284 10.53 -14.11 11.70
C LYS A 284 9.33 -14.09 12.64
N ARG A 285 8.28 -13.36 12.27
CA ARG A 285 7.03 -13.30 13.03
C ARG A 285 6.34 -14.66 13.05
N LEU A 286 6.23 -15.32 11.92
CA LEU A 286 5.68 -16.68 11.81
C LEU A 286 6.46 -17.66 12.72
N SER A 287 7.79 -17.62 12.68
CA SER A 287 8.65 -18.48 13.51
C SER A 287 8.43 -18.24 15.01
N MET A 288 8.26 -16.98 15.41
CA MET A 288 7.93 -16.59 16.78
C MET A 288 6.56 -17.14 17.21
N ILE A 289 5.53 -16.95 16.41
CA ILE A 289 4.16 -17.44 16.70
C ILE A 289 4.17 -18.96 16.85
N VAL A 290 4.85 -19.70 15.97
CA VAL A 290 4.98 -21.16 16.03
C VAL A 290 5.66 -21.58 17.33
N ALA A 291 6.72 -20.89 17.77
CA ALA A 291 7.41 -21.19 19.02
C ALA A 291 6.51 -20.95 20.25
N VAL A 292 5.74 -19.85 20.26
CA VAL A 292 4.79 -19.54 21.35
C VAL A 292 3.65 -20.53 21.39
N LEU A 293 3.10 -20.95 20.25
CA LEU A 293 2.07 -22.00 20.14
C LEU A 293 2.54 -23.31 20.75
N GLY A 294 3.75 -23.75 20.41
CA GLY A 294 4.33 -24.96 20.96
C GLY A 294 4.53 -24.90 22.47
N ARG A 295 5.12 -23.81 22.96
CA ARG A 295 5.52 -23.66 24.37
C ARG A 295 4.35 -23.35 25.30
N HIS A 296 3.44 -22.46 24.90
CA HIS A 296 2.43 -21.90 25.81
C HIS A 296 1.01 -22.35 25.53
N ALA A 297 0.69 -22.78 24.28
CA ALA A 297 -0.64 -23.22 23.91
C ALA A 297 -0.78 -24.73 23.75
N GLY A 298 0.32 -25.49 23.83
CA GLY A 298 0.32 -26.97 23.75
C GLY A 298 -0.02 -27.47 22.34
N VAL A 299 0.34 -26.73 21.30
CA VAL A 299 0.17 -27.15 19.89
C VAL A 299 1.48 -27.81 19.44
N ALA A 300 1.46 -29.10 19.12
CA ALA A 300 2.66 -29.86 18.77
C ALA A 300 3.09 -29.54 17.32
N LEU A 301 4.10 -28.66 17.16
CA LEU A 301 4.59 -28.21 15.85
C LEU A 301 6.09 -28.53 15.63
N GLY A 302 6.73 -29.24 16.56
CA GLY A 302 8.17 -29.51 16.52
C GLY A 302 8.60 -30.38 15.36
N SER A 303 7.74 -31.32 14.90
CA SER A 303 7.99 -32.24 13.79
C SER A 303 6.95 -32.05 12.66
N ALA A 304 6.53 -30.80 12.43
CA ALA A 304 5.58 -30.51 11.38
C ALA A 304 6.01 -29.29 10.57
N ASP A 305 5.87 -29.35 9.27
CA ASP A 305 5.94 -28.19 8.37
C ASP A 305 4.72 -27.31 8.60
N VAL A 306 4.91 -25.98 8.62
CA VAL A 306 3.84 -25.01 8.76
C VAL A 306 3.88 -24.03 7.59
N PHE A 307 2.77 -23.96 6.88
CA PHE A 307 2.55 -23.04 5.78
C PHE A 307 1.40 -22.12 6.17
N VAL A 308 1.58 -20.82 5.94
CA VAL A 308 0.55 -19.79 6.19
C VAL A 308 0.39 -18.94 4.94
N ASN A 309 -0.84 -18.65 4.57
CA ASN A 309 -1.19 -17.78 3.46
C ASN A 309 -2.24 -16.76 3.89
N VAL A 310 -1.99 -15.49 3.59
CA VAL A 310 -2.99 -14.43 3.72
C VAL A 310 -3.79 -14.37 2.42
N ALA A 311 -5.10 -14.54 2.50
CA ALA A 311 -5.97 -14.49 1.34
C ALA A 311 -5.87 -13.13 0.64
N GLY A 312 -6.03 -13.11 -0.69
CA GLY A 312 -5.91 -11.89 -1.48
C GLY A 312 -4.48 -11.36 -1.67
N GLY A 313 -3.47 -11.97 -1.02
CA GLY A 313 -2.05 -11.63 -1.18
C GLY A 313 -1.62 -10.34 -0.53
N LEU A 314 -2.40 -9.83 0.39
CA LEU A 314 -1.99 -8.73 1.24
C LEU A 314 -0.83 -9.15 2.15
N ARG A 315 0.06 -8.22 2.43
CA ARG A 315 1.10 -8.41 3.43
C ARG A 315 0.65 -7.80 4.74
N ILE A 316 0.71 -8.59 5.80
CA ILE A 316 0.39 -8.17 7.16
C ILE A 316 1.70 -7.96 7.92
N ASP A 317 2.02 -6.71 8.23
CA ASP A 317 3.17 -6.36 9.08
C ASP A 317 2.72 -5.98 10.51
N GLU A 318 1.43 -5.89 10.74
CA GLU A 318 0.79 -5.39 11.96
C GLU A 318 0.61 -6.51 13.01
N PRO A 319 1.11 -6.30 14.26
CA PRO A 319 1.04 -7.31 15.32
C PRO A 319 -0.36 -7.74 15.75
N GLY A 320 -1.37 -6.89 15.57
CA GLY A 320 -2.75 -7.22 15.92
C GLY A 320 -3.34 -8.40 15.18
N ALA A 321 -2.74 -8.84 14.07
CA ALA A 321 -3.14 -10.02 13.33
C ALA A 321 -2.56 -11.35 13.84
N ASP A 322 -1.65 -11.31 14.82
CA ASP A 322 -0.98 -12.52 15.35
C ASP A 322 -1.95 -13.58 15.82
N LEU A 323 -3.02 -13.17 16.51
CA LEU A 323 -4.02 -14.10 17.00
C LEU A 323 -4.69 -14.87 15.87
N GLY A 324 -5.00 -14.23 14.74
CA GLY A 324 -5.56 -14.90 13.57
C GLY A 324 -4.60 -15.92 12.96
N ILE A 325 -3.31 -15.57 12.86
CA ILE A 325 -2.27 -16.49 12.39
C ILE A 325 -2.18 -17.70 13.33
N ALA A 326 -2.18 -17.45 14.63
CA ALA A 326 -2.09 -18.52 15.64
C ALA A 326 -3.32 -19.41 15.66
N LEU A 327 -4.53 -18.84 15.51
CA LEU A 327 -5.78 -19.60 15.44
C LEU A 327 -5.83 -20.48 14.20
N ALA A 328 -5.45 -19.96 13.03
CA ALA A 328 -5.39 -20.74 11.80
C ALA A 328 -4.43 -21.93 11.92
N ILE A 329 -3.22 -21.71 12.48
CA ILE A 329 -2.23 -22.77 12.70
C ILE A 329 -2.75 -23.80 13.72
N ALA A 330 -3.33 -23.36 14.84
CA ALA A 330 -3.86 -24.26 15.87
C ALA A 330 -5.05 -25.08 15.34
N SER A 331 -5.91 -24.45 14.55
CA SER A 331 -7.03 -25.08 13.83
C SER A 331 -6.54 -26.19 12.90
N ALA A 332 -5.58 -25.89 12.03
CA ALA A 332 -4.96 -26.87 11.13
C ALA A 332 -4.31 -28.03 11.89
N ALA A 333 -3.52 -27.72 12.94
CA ALA A 333 -2.79 -28.72 13.71
C ALA A 333 -3.70 -29.67 14.50
N ARG A 334 -4.88 -29.20 14.91
CA ARG A 334 -5.87 -29.98 15.68
C ARG A 334 -6.98 -30.57 14.80
N ASN A 335 -6.99 -30.24 13.52
CA ASN A 335 -8.08 -30.54 12.59
C ASN A 335 -9.47 -30.13 13.15
N GLN A 336 -9.54 -28.93 13.73
CA GLN A 336 -10.73 -28.35 14.33
C GLN A 336 -11.02 -27.00 13.68
N GLN A 337 -12.28 -26.74 13.32
CA GLN A 337 -12.68 -25.47 12.73
C GLN A 337 -12.61 -24.33 13.76
N VAL A 338 -12.33 -23.12 13.29
CA VAL A 338 -12.63 -21.91 14.06
C VAL A 338 -14.15 -21.70 14.03
N ARG A 339 -14.75 -21.32 15.16
CA ARG A 339 -16.21 -21.13 15.26
C ARG A 339 -16.72 -20.14 14.22
N THR A 340 -17.80 -20.51 13.54
CA THR A 340 -18.44 -19.68 12.50
C THR A 340 -18.89 -18.33 13.05
N GLY A 341 -18.71 -17.27 12.26
CA GLY A 341 -19.11 -15.89 12.63
C GLY A 341 -18.21 -15.21 13.66
N VAL A 342 -17.04 -15.79 13.94
CA VAL A 342 -16.04 -15.25 14.86
C VAL A 342 -14.89 -14.61 14.07
N ALA A 343 -14.60 -13.33 14.37
CA ALA A 343 -13.36 -12.68 13.98
C ALA A 343 -12.40 -12.58 15.18
N CYS A 344 -11.14 -12.26 14.92
CA CYS A 344 -10.18 -12.12 16.01
C CYS A 344 -9.15 -11.03 15.73
N PHE A 345 -8.56 -10.49 16.80
CA PHE A 345 -7.35 -9.67 16.73
C PHE A 345 -6.66 -9.63 18.09
N GLY A 346 -5.34 -9.44 18.07
CA GLY A 346 -4.53 -9.31 19.27
C GLY A 346 -3.06 -9.64 19.01
N GLU A 347 -2.15 -8.93 19.67
CA GLU A 347 -0.73 -9.20 19.61
C GLU A 347 -0.37 -10.36 20.58
N ILE A 348 0.55 -11.22 20.18
CA ILE A 348 1.03 -12.33 20.99
C ILE A 348 2.40 -12.02 21.56
N GLY A 349 2.48 -11.95 22.90
CA GLY A 349 3.76 -11.84 23.61
C GLY A 349 4.53 -13.17 23.68
N LEU A 350 5.85 -13.13 23.77
CA LEU A 350 6.71 -14.31 23.91
C LEU A 350 6.39 -15.19 25.12
N THR A 351 5.72 -14.64 26.12
CA THR A 351 5.25 -15.35 27.33
C THR A 351 3.91 -16.07 27.13
N GLY A 352 3.32 -16.00 25.92
CA GLY A 352 2.01 -16.55 25.63
C GLY A 352 0.84 -15.68 26.13
N ARG A 353 1.12 -14.49 26.68
CA ARG A 353 0.08 -13.51 27.04
C ARG A 353 -0.37 -12.74 25.81
N MET A 354 -1.65 -12.48 25.76
CA MET A 354 -2.26 -11.59 24.76
C MET A 354 -1.98 -10.13 25.15
N ARG A 355 -1.73 -9.29 24.16
CA ARG A 355 -1.54 -7.84 24.32
C ARG A 355 -2.58 -7.08 23.53
N PRO A 356 -3.04 -5.93 24.04
CA PRO A 356 -3.97 -5.07 23.33
C PRO A 356 -3.45 -4.71 21.93
N ALA A 357 -4.34 -4.73 20.95
CA ALA A 357 -4.09 -4.19 19.62
C ALA A 357 -4.55 -2.74 19.54
N SER A 358 -3.85 -1.91 18.77
CA SER A 358 -4.23 -0.52 18.55
C SER A 358 -5.60 -0.41 17.87
N GLN A 359 -6.33 0.69 18.12
CA GLN A 359 -7.61 1.03 17.48
C GLN A 359 -8.66 -0.10 17.56
N SER A 360 -8.78 -0.76 18.69
CA SER A 360 -9.72 -1.88 18.91
C SER A 360 -11.16 -1.54 18.56
N GLU A 361 -11.61 -0.31 18.84
CA GLU A 361 -12.94 0.16 18.49
C GLU A 361 -13.22 0.13 16.98
N ARG A 362 -12.26 0.59 16.16
CA ARG A 362 -12.40 0.55 14.70
C ARG A 362 -12.41 -0.87 14.15
N ARG A 363 -11.60 -1.76 14.75
CA ARG A 363 -11.59 -3.17 14.38
C ARG A 363 -12.93 -3.84 14.66
N LEU A 364 -13.48 -3.60 15.85
CA LEU A 364 -14.78 -4.13 16.22
C LEU A 364 -15.92 -3.58 15.35
N ALA A 365 -15.85 -2.29 15.01
CA ALA A 365 -16.82 -1.68 14.09
C ALA A 365 -16.80 -2.33 12.71
N GLU A 366 -15.62 -2.63 12.18
CA GLU A 366 -15.47 -3.32 10.88
C GLU A 366 -15.94 -4.77 10.95
N CYS A 367 -15.63 -5.51 12.04
CA CYS A 367 -16.16 -6.85 12.26
C CYS A 367 -17.70 -6.87 12.27
N ALA A 368 -18.31 -5.97 13.05
CA ALA A 368 -19.77 -5.86 13.14
C ALA A 368 -20.43 -5.48 11.81
N LYS A 369 -19.82 -4.54 11.06
CA LYS A 369 -20.28 -4.10 9.73
C LYS A 369 -20.35 -5.26 8.73
N LEU A 370 -19.41 -6.22 8.81
CA LEU A 370 -19.36 -7.37 7.93
C LEU A 370 -20.12 -8.60 8.45
N GLY A 371 -20.90 -8.42 9.52
CA GLY A 371 -21.81 -9.46 10.02
C GLY A 371 -21.18 -10.47 10.97
N PHE A 372 -19.95 -10.24 11.45
CA PHE A 372 -19.40 -11.03 12.53
C PHE A 372 -20.14 -10.75 13.83
N VAL A 373 -20.57 -11.82 14.49
CA VAL A 373 -21.38 -11.74 15.70
C VAL A 373 -20.55 -11.72 16.98
N GLU A 374 -19.31 -12.19 16.88
CA GLU A 374 -18.38 -12.31 18.00
C GLU A 374 -16.95 -11.96 17.57
N ALA A 375 -16.16 -11.43 18.50
CA ALA A 375 -14.74 -11.22 18.32
C ALA A 375 -13.94 -11.78 19.51
N ILE A 376 -12.87 -12.55 19.22
CA ILE A 376 -11.88 -12.98 20.21
C ILE A 376 -10.81 -11.90 20.29
N VAL A 377 -10.63 -11.34 21.48
CA VAL A 377 -9.82 -10.16 21.70
C VAL A 377 -8.97 -10.29 22.98
N PRO A 378 -7.89 -9.52 23.12
CA PRO A 378 -7.17 -9.43 24.41
C PRO A 378 -8.05 -8.91 25.53
N GLU A 379 -7.79 -9.36 26.76
CA GLU A 379 -8.42 -8.83 27.95
C GLU A 379 -8.26 -7.30 28.07
N GLY A 380 -9.30 -6.61 28.58
CA GLY A 380 -9.34 -5.14 28.66
C GLY A 380 -9.81 -4.44 27.38
N THR A 381 -10.19 -5.20 26.34
CA THR A 381 -10.83 -4.61 25.15
C THR A 381 -12.31 -4.30 25.48
N GLU A 382 -12.71 -3.03 25.36
CA GLU A 382 -14.08 -2.58 25.64
C GLU A 382 -14.91 -2.52 24.35
N PRO A 383 -16.13 -3.11 24.34
CA PRO A 383 -17.02 -3.00 23.19
C PRO A 383 -17.75 -1.64 23.19
N ARG A 384 -17.63 -0.89 22.09
CA ARG A 384 -18.45 0.32 21.84
C ARG A 384 -19.44 0.12 20.69
N VAL A 385 -19.48 -1.09 20.15
CA VAL A 385 -20.38 -1.51 19.08
C VAL A 385 -21.10 -2.81 19.47
N LYS A 386 -22.20 -3.12 18.79
CA LYS A 386 -22.98 -4.35 19.08
C LYS A 386 -22.29 -5.57 18.48
N ILE A 387 -21.29 -6.10 19.18
CA ILE A 387 -20.61 -7.35 18.89
C ILE A 387 -20.29 -8.04 20.22
N SER A 388 -20.45 -9.34 20.31
CA SER A 388 -20.04 -10.12 21.48
C SER A 388 -18.52 -10.19 21.58
N LEU A 389 -17.96 -10.10 22.79
CA LEU A 389 -16.52 -10.23 22.99
C LEU A 389 -16.20 -11.48 23.81
N THR A 390 -15.29 -12.30 23.31
CA THR A 390 -14.58 -13.29 24.11
C THR A 390 -13.19 -12.76 24.42
N ALA A 391 -13.03 -12.25 25.63
CA ALA A 391 -11.75 -11.73 26.11
C ALA A 391 -10.83 -12.89 26.55
N ALA A 392 -9.56 -12.82 26.14
CA ALA A 392 -8.55 -13.80 26.49
C ALA A 392 -7.27 -13.13 27.03
N GLU A 393 -6.79 -13.58 28.18
CA GLU A 393 -5.54 -13.15 28.79
C GLU A 393 -4.35 -13.85 28.15
N THR A 394 -4.54 -15.11 27.73
CA THR A 394 -3.49 -15.96 27.17
C THR A 394 -3.87 -16.54 25.81
N LEU A 395 -2.86 -16.84 24.99
CA LEU A 395 -3.06 -17.52 23.71
C LEU A 395 -3.80 -18.86 23.86
N ARG A 396 -3.53 -19.62 24.93
CA ARG A 396 -4.23 -20.88 25.21
C ARG A 396 -5.73 -20.66 25.40
N GLN A 397 -6.13 -19.65 26.18
CA GLN A 397 -7.55 -19.30 26.37
C GLN A 397 -8.19 -18.88 25.03
N ALA A 398 -7.52 -18.05 24.23
CA ALA A 398 -8.01 -17.61 22.94
C ALA A 398 -8.22 -18.80 21.98
N ILE A 399 -7.30 -19.75 21.91
CA ILE A 399 -7.43 -20.95 21.09
C ILE A 399 -8.59 -21.85 21.58
N THR A 400 -8.70 -22.07 22.90
CA THR A 400 -9.78 -22.87 23.45
C THR A 400 -11.16 -22.25 23.19
N ALA A 401 -11.24 -20.92 23.24
CA ALA A 401 -12.48 -20.21 22.94
C ALA A 401 -12.81 -20.16 21.45
N GLY A 402 -11.76 -20.15 20.59
CA GLY A 402 -11.93 -19.97 19.15
C GLY A 402 -12.21 -21.25 18.36
N LEU A 403 -11.80 -22.41 18.87
CA LEU A 403 -11.97 -23.67 18.15
C LEU A 403 -13.26 -24.39 18.60
N ASP A 404 -13.96 -25.01 17.65
CA ASP A 404 -15.14 -25.83 17.93
C ASP A 404 -14.76 -27.09 18.71
N ALA A 405 -15.46 -27.30 19.82
CA ALA A 405 -15.26 -28.50 20.65
C ALA A 405 -15.80 -29.80 20.00
N SER A 406 -16.56 -29.68 18.91
CA SER A 406 -17.31 -30.78 18.28
C SER A 406 -16.50 -31.64 17.30
N GLY A 407 -15.22 -31.33 17.06
CA GLY A 407 -14.39 -32.07 16.10
C GLY A 407 -13.71 -33.36 16.59
N SER A 408 -14.03 -33.89 17.79
CA SER A 408 -13.39 -35.08 18.32
C SER A 408 -14.30 -36.31 18.25
N SER A 409 -14.90 -36.62 17.09
CA SER A 409 -15.47 -37.93 16.85
C SER A 409 -15.47 -38.24 15.37
N THR A 410 -14.59 -39.11 14.99
CA THR A 410 -14.70 -40.27 14.12
C THR A 410 -13.41 -40.56 13.35
N GLY A 411 -12.88 -41.73 13.63
CA GLY A 411 -12.20 -42.59 12.73
C GLY A 411 -10.75 -42.87 12.92
#